data_74de57f2427fdbc4f6ff101510530a39
#
_entry.id   74de57f2427fdbc4f6ff101510530a39
#
_cell.length_a   1.000
_cell.length_b   1.000
_cell.length_c   1.000
_cell.angle_alpha   90.00
_cell.angle_beta   90.00
_cell.angle_gamma   90.00
#
_symmetry.space_group_name_H-M   'P 1'
#
loop_
_entity.id
_entity.type
_entity.pdbx_description
1 polymer ?
#
loop_
_entity_poly.entity_id
_entity_poly.type
_entity_poly.pdbx_seq_one_letter_code
_entity_poly.pdbx_strand_id
1 'polypeptide(L)'
;MAEMFTSRMKTLYLLDAYALIYRAYYALIRSPRINSKGQNTSAVYGFVNTLEMLLNNEHPDYIGIAFDPAGGTFRHEAYPEYKAQREATPEDIRQAVPIIKRIIEAYRIPILEVKGFEADDVIGTLALKGADEGLEVHMITPDKDYAQLVRPNVLMCRPGNGASTMEILGPKEVCEKYGIENTDQVIDMLGLMGDTADNVPGCPGVGEKTAIKLISQFGSIENMLERTNELKGALKRKVEENMEQIRFSKFLVTIKTDVPI
;
A
#
# COMPACT_ATOMS: atom_id res chain seq x y z
N MET A 1 2.16 -7.99 -46.92
CA MET A 1 2.23 -7.03 -45.79
C MET A 1 1.72 -7.80 -44.58
N ALA A 2 2.61 -8.23 -43.69
CA ALA A 2 2.23 -8.87 -42.44
C ALA A 2 1.79 -7.74 -41.49
N GLU A 3 0.51 -7.72 -41.15
CA GLU A 3 0.01 -6.89 -40.06
C GLU A 3 0.70 -7.38 -38.78
N MET A 4 1.63 -6.58 -38.27
CA MET A 4 2.14 -6.72 -36.91
C MET A 4 0.96 -6.43 -35.98
N PHE A 5 0.26 -7.47 -35.55
CA PHE A 5 -0.57 -7.40 -34.36
C PHE A 5 0.36 -7.08 -33.19
N THR A 6 0.51 -5.81 -32.84
CA THR A 6 1.01 -5.42 -31.52
C THR A 6 -0.01 -5.92 -30.52
N SER A 7 0.19 -7.11 -29.94
CA SER A 7 -0.68 -7.58 -28.87
C SER A 7 -0.58 -6.59 -27.73
N ARG A 8 -1.70 -5.98 -27.35
CA ARG A 8 -1.81 -5.14 -26.15
C ARG A 8 -1.24 -5.91 -24.97
N MET A 9 -0.40 -5.27 -24.16
CA MET A 9 0.04 -5.85 -22.89
C MET A 9 -1.18 -6.16 -22.03
N LYS A 10 -1.25 -7.38 -21.49
CA LYS A 10 -2.34 -7.77 -20.59
C LYS A 10 -2.19 -7.07 -19.24
N THR A 11 -3.32 -6.76 -18.63
CA THR A 11 -3.38 -6.02 -17.37
C THR A 11 -3.78 -6.92 -16.20
N LEU A 12 -3.15 -6.70 -15.04
CA LEU A 12 -3.51 -7.30 -13.76
C LEU A 12 -3.87 -6.20 -12.76
N TYR A 13 -5.09 -6.25 -12.22
CA TYR A 13 -5.57 -5.33 -11.19
C TYR A 13 -5.60 -6.01 -9.84
N LEU A 14 -4.87 -5.46 -8.86
CA LEU A 14 -4.78 -5.95 -7.49
C LEU A 14 -5.34 -4.91 -6.54
N LEU A 15 -6.42 -5.24 -5.85
CA LEU A 15 -7.14 -4.31 -4.97
C LEU A 15 -6.84 -4.59 -3.51
N ASP A 16 -6.47 -3.56 -2.76
CA ASP A 16 -6.39 -3.58 -1.31
C ASP A 16 -7.79 -3.37 -0.71
N ALA A 17 -8.38 -4.45 -0.21
CA ALA A 17 -9.76 -4.44 0.22
C ALA A 17 -10.01 -3.50 1.40
N TYR A 18 -9.22 -3.63 2.47
CA TYR A 18 -9.47 -2.82 3.68
C TYR A 18 -9.20 -1.34 3.43
N ALA A 19 -8.16 -0.98 2.72
CA ALA A 19 -7.88 0.42 2.39
C ALA A 19 -9.03 1.05 1.59
N LEU A 20 -9.63 0.32 0.64
CA LEU A 20 -10.78 0.78 -0.12
C LEU A 20 -12.07 0.82 0.71
N ILE A 21 -12.30 -0.17 1.58
CA ILE A 21 -13.46 -0.24 2.48
C ILE A 21 -13.45 0.92 3.48
N TYR A 22 -12.32 1.15 4.15
CA TYR A 22 -12.17 2.26 5.09
C TYR A 22 -12.34 3.61 4.39
N ARG A 23 -11.72 3.78 3.23
CA ARG A 23 -11.89 4.99 2.42
C ARG A 23 -13.35 5.24 2.09
N ALA A 24 -14.09 4.22 1.63
CA ALA A 24 -15.50 4.32 1.31
C ALA A 24 -16.36 4.69 2.52
N TYR A 25 -16.10 4.06 3.66
CA TYR A 25 -16.78 4.33 4.92
C TYR A 25 -16.59 5.78 5.37
N TYR A 26 -15.35 6.25 5.44
CA TYR A 26 -15.06 7.61 5.91
C TYR A 26 -15.48 8.70 4.92
N ALA A 27 -15.47 8.43 3.62
CA ALA A 27 -15.98 9.37 2.62
C ALA A 27 -17.47 9.70 2.83
N LEU A 28 -18.24 8.76 3.37
CA LEU A 28 -19.68 8.90 3.61
C LEU A 28 -20.05 9.08 5.09
N ILE A 29 -19.08 9.26 5.99
CA ILE A 29 -19.32 9.32 7.45
C ILE A 29 -20.30 10.42 7.86
N ARG A 30 -20.32 11.55 7.14
CA ARG A 30 -21.24 12.68 7.41
C ARG A 30 -22.62 12.52 6.77
N SER A 31 -22.78 11.61 5.82
CA SER A 31 -24.03 11.33 5.12
C SER A 31 -24.11 9.85 4.79
N PRO A 32 -24.25 8.99 5.82
CA PRO A 32 -24.18 7.55 5.65
C PRO A 32 -25.36 7.00 4.82
N ARG A 33 -25.09 5.96 4.06
CA ARG A 33 -26.09 5.23 3.29
C ARG A 33 -26.74 4.18 4.18
N ILE A 34 -27.92 4.50 4.70
CA ILE A 34 -28.69 3.61 5.58
C ILE A 34 -29.74 2.87 4.75
N ASN A 35 -29.78 1.54 4.85
CA ASN A 35 -30.79 0.73 4.19
C ASN A 35 -32.11 0.72 4.97
N SER A 36 -33.15 0.08 4.41
CA SER A 36 -34.48 -0.02 5.05
C SER A 36 -34.52 -0.80 6.36
N LYS A 37 -33.42 -1.50 6.70
CA LYS A 37 -33.24 -2.23 7.97
C LYS A 37 -32.43 -1.45 9.00
N GLY A 38 -32.10 -0.19 8.73
CA GLY A 38 -31.32 0.66 9.61
C GLY A 38 -29.80 0.38 9.59
N GLN A 39 -29.29 -0.44 8.67
CA GLN A 39 -27.87 -0.77 8.58
C GLN A 39 -27.13 0.26 7.74
N ASN A 40 -25.94 0.66 8.18
CA ASN A 40 -25.03 1.51 7.39
C ASN A 40 -24.36 0.67 6.28
N THR A 41 -24.69 0.98 5.05
CA THR A 41 -24.15 0.31 3.85
C THR A 41 -23.12 1.16 3.11
N SER A 42 -22.63 2.24 3.69
CA SER A 42 -21.68 3.18 3.06
C SER A 42 -20.42 2.50 2.54
N ALA A 43 -19.82 1.63 3.36
CA ALA A 43 -18.62 0.88 3.00
C ALA A 43 -18.88 -0.08 1.82
N VAL A 44 -19.99 -0.83 1.87
CA VAL A 44 -20.41 -1.73 0.78
C VAL A 44 -20.65 -0.94 -0.50
N TYR A 45 -21.43 0.14 -0.41
CA TYR A 45 -21.76 0.99 -1.56
C TYR A 45 -20.52 1.57 -2.23
N GLY A 46 -19.61 2.17 -1.46
CA GLY A 46 -18.42 2.80 -2.03
C GLY A 46 -17.42 1.78 -2.58
N PHE A 47 -17.26 0.63 -1.92
CA PHE A 47 -16.42 -0.45 -2.43
C PHE A 47 -16.96 -1.00 -3.76
N VAL A 48 -18.25 -1.30 -3.83
CA VAL A 48 -18.89 -1.83 -5.04
C VAL A 48 -18.82 -0.83 -6.18
N ASN A 49 -19.06 0.46 -5.93
CA ASN A 49 -18.91 1.49 -6.95
C ASN A 49 -17.48 1.57 -7.51
N THR A 50 -16.46 1.41 -6.66
CA THR A 50 -15.07 1.37 -7.11
C THR A 50 -14.82 0.13 -7.98
N LEU A 51 -15.29 -1.04 -7.55
CA LEU A 51 -15.17 -2.28 -8.31
C LEU A 51 -15.88 -2.20 -9.67
N GLU A 52 -17.13 -1.75 -9.69
CA GLU A 52 -17.90 -1.57 -10.93
C GLU A 52 -17.23 -0.60 -11.89
N MET A 53 -16.71 0.51 -11.38
CA MET A 53 -15.97 1.49 -12.17
C MET A 53 -14.74 0.86 -12.83
N LEU A 54 -13.97 0.06 -12.09
CA LEU A 54 -12.81 -0.64 -12.64
C LEU A 54 -13.22 -1.65 -13.70
N LEU A 55 -14.22 -2.48 -13.43
CA LEU A 55 -14.67 -3.51 -14.37
C LEU A 55 -15.23 -2.90 -15.68
N ASN A 56 -15.97 -1.79 -15.58
CA ASN A 56 -16.65 -1.18 -16.73
C ASN A 56 -15.76 -0.23 -17.53
N ASN A 57 -14.75 0.41 -16.92
CA ASN A 57 -13.93 1.40 -17.60
C ASN A 57 -12.55 0.86 -17.99
N GLU A 58 -11.94 0.05 -17.12
CA GLU A 58 -10.56 -0.41 -17.31
C GLU A 58 -10.47 -1.78 -17.99
N HIS A 59 -11.54 -2.59 -17.90
CA HIS A 59 -11.63 -3.92 -18.51
C HIS A 59 -10.40 -4.80 -18.23
N PRO A 60 -10.06 -5.08 -16.95
CA PRO A 60 -8.87 -5.84 -16.58
C PRO A 60 -8.87 -7.24 -17.20
N ASP A 61 -7.71 -7.69 -17.71
CA ASP A 61 -7.55 -9.09 -18.15
C ASP A 61 -7.53 -10.05 -16.96
N TYR A 62 -6.93 -9.59 -15.83
CA TYR A 62 -6.87 -10.30 -14.56
C TYR A 62 -7.19 -9.33 -13.41
N ILE A 63 -7.86 -9.84 -12.38
CA ILE A 63 -8.19 -9.07 -11.18
C ILE A 63 -8.15 -9.97 -9.94
N GLY A 64 -7.64 -9.44 -8.84
CA GLY A 64 -7.66 -10.08 -7.52
C GLY A 64 -7.86 -9.06 -6.41
N ILE A 65 -8.48 -9.46 -5.30
CA ILE A 65 -8.76 -8.57 -4.18
C ILE A 65 -8.15 -9.16 -2.91
N ALA A 66 -7.17 -8.46 -2.33
CA ALA A 66 -6.46 -8.92 -1.15
C ALA A 66 -7.10 -8.40 0.14
N PHE A 67 -7.20 -9.29 1.12
CA PHE A 67 -7.65 -8.98 2.48
C PHE A 67 -6.56 -9.34 3.48
N ASP A 68 -6.43 -8.54 4.53
CA ASP A 68 -5.65 -8.94 5.69
C ASP A 68 -6.32 -10.14 6.37
N PRO A 69 -5.54 -11.18 6.74
CA PRO A 69 -6.07 -12.33 7.44
C PRO A 69 -6.44 -11.98 8.87
N ALA A 70 -7.28 -12.79 9.47
CA ALA A 70 -7.49 -12.73 10.91
C ALA A 70 -6.24 -13.17 11.67
N GLY A 71 -5.85 -12.43 12.71
CA GLY A 71 -4.70 -12.73 13.56
C GLY A 71 -3.47 -11.90 13.25
N GLY A 72 -2.37 -12.20 13.92
CA GLY A 72 -1.09 -11.50 13.75
C GLY A 72 -0.35 -11.93 12.49
N THR A 73 0.57 -11.08 12.06
CA THR A 73 1.49 -11.31 10.94
C THR A 73 2.92 -11.41 11.46
N PHE A 74 3.89 -11.75 10.61
CA PHE A 74 5.30 -11.79 10.97
C PHE A 74 5.80 -10.47 11.58
N ARG A 75 5.17 -9.31 11.24
CA ARG A 75 5.50 -8.02 11.87
C ARG A 75 5.07 -7.97 13.32
N HIS A 76 3.91 -8.52 13.66
CA HIS A 76 3.44 -8.62 15.05
C HIS A 76 4.28 -9.59 15.88
N GLU A 77 4.79 -10.67 15.25
CA GLU A 77 5.72 -11.60 15.91
C GLU A 77 7.05 -10.93 16.23
N ALA A 78 7.57 -10.10 15.32
CA ALA A 78 8.81 -9.36 15.51
C ALA A 78 8.64 -8.13 16.43
N TYR A 79 7.45 -7.51 16.43
CA TYR A 79 7.15 -6.28 17.17
C TYR A 79 5.69 -6.31 17.67
N PRO A 80 5.45 -6.77 18.91
CA PRO A 80 4.11 -6.86 19.49
C PRO A 80 3.33 -5.54 19.51
N GLU A 81 4.03 -4.40 19.56
CA GLU A 81 3.45 -3.09 19.53
C GLU A 81 3.07 -2.60 18.11
N TYR A 82 3.41 -3.36 17.06
CA TYR A 82 3.03 -3.04 15.69
C TYR A 82 1.51 -2.89 15.56
N LYS A 83 1.06 -1.74 15.06
CA LYS A 83 -0.36 -1.39 14.92
C LYS A 83 -1.18 -1.40 16.24
N ALA A 84 -0.55 -1.53 17.41
CA ALA A 84 -1.23 -1.62 18.70
C ALA A 84 -2.04 -0.35 19.06
N GLN A 85 -1.71 0.79 18.45
CA GLN A 85 -2.42 2.06 18.67
C GLN A 85 -3.63 2.25 17.76
N ARG A 86 -3.86 1.34 16.81
CA ARG A 86 -5.02 1.41 15.91
C ARG A 86 -6.31 1.18 16.71
N GLU A 87 -7.28 2.03 16.50
CA GLU A 87 -8.62 1.83 17.05
C GLU A 87 -9.24 0.53 16.52
N ALA A 88 -10.13 -0.04 17.31
CA ALA A 88 -10.89 -1.22 16.88
C ALA A 88 -11.67 -0.90 15.60
N THR A 89 -11.70 -1.85 14.69
CA THR A 89 -12.48 -1.73 13.44
C THR A 89 -13.95 -1.36 13.76
N PRO A 90 -14.48 -0.26 13.20
CA PRO A 90 -15.87 0.13 13.39
C PRO A 90 -16.83 -1.02 13.12
N GLU A 91 -17.89 -1.10 13.94
CA GLU A 91 -18.90 -2.18 13.82
C GLU A 91 -19.51 -2.23 12.42
N ASP A 92 -19.80 -1.08 11.82
CA ASP A 92 -20.34 -0.99 10.46
C ASP A 92 -19.40 -1.61 9.41
N ILE A 93 -18.10 -1.45 9.57
CA ILE A 93 -17.10 -2.08 8.68
C ILE A 93 -17.08 -3.59 8.95
N ARG A 94 -17.10 -4.03 10.21
CA ARG A 94 -17.14 -5.47 10.54
C ARG A 94 -18.35 -6.17 9.93
N GLN A 95 -19.50 -5.49 9.89
CA GLN A 95 -20.72 -6.01 9.26
C GLN A 95 -20.64 -5.93 7.72
N ALA A 96 -19.97 -4.95 7.17
CA ALA A 96 -19.81 -4.77 5.72
C ALA A 96 -18.91 -5.83 5.06
N VAL A 97 -17.81 -6.22 5.73
CA VAL A 97 -16.80 -7.13 5.16
C VAL A 97 -17.38 -8.45 4.67
N PRO A 98 -18.22 -9.20 5.44
CA PRO A 98 -18.84 -10.43 4.95
C PRO A 98 -19.73 -10.21 3.73
N ILE A 99 -20.42 -9.07 3.66
CA ILE A 99 -21.28 -8.73 2.53
C ILE A 99 -20.43 -8.47 1.30
N ILE A 100 -19.33 -7.71 1.45
CA ILE A 100 -18.40 -7.40 0.39
C ILE A 100 -17.74 -8.69 -0.15
N LYS A 101 -17.27 -9.59 0.72
CA LYS A 101 -16.69 -10.89 0.31
C LYS A 101 -17.69 -11.71 -0.54
N ARG A 102 -18.95 -11.80 -0.11
CA ARG A 102 -20.00 -12.47 -0.88
C ARG A 102 -20.27 -11.82 -2.25
N ILE A 103 -20.18 -10.49 -2.34
CA ILE A 103 -20.31 -9.78 -3.62
C ILE A 103 -19.12 -10.13 -4.53
N ILE A 104 -17.90 -10.09 -4.02
CA ILE A 104 -16.68 -10.46 -4.74
C ILE A 104 -16.77 -11.90 -5.29
N GLU A 105 -17.23 -12.83 -4.46
CA GLU A 105 -17.47 -14.22 -4.84
C GLU A 105 -18.52 -14.34 -5.96
N ALA A 106 -19.62 -13.54 -5.89
CA ALA A 106 -20.66 -13.51 -6.92
C ALA A 106 -20.13 -12.99 -8.28
N TYR A 107 -19.16 -12.06 -8.27
CA TYR A 107 -18.40 -11.63 -9.45
C TYR A 107 -17.38 -12.68 -9.92
N ARG A 108 -17.15 -13.75 -9.18
CA ARG A 108 -16.12 -14.78 -9.42
C ARG A 108 -14.72 -14.20 -9.44
N ILE A 109 -14.47 -13.18 -8.61
CA ILE A 109 -13.15 -12.57 -8.44
C ILE A 109 -12.45 -13.31 -7.30
N PRO A 110 -11.16 -13.70 -7.45
CA PRO A 110 -10.38 -14.31 -6.37
C PRO A 110 -10.25 -13.38 -5.16
N ILE A 111 -10.52 -13.92 -3.97
CA ILE A 111 -10.17 -13.32 -2.70
C ILE A 111 -8.79 -13.87 -2.31
N LEU A 112 -7.84 -12.97 -2.09
CA LEU A 112 -6.45 -13.27 -1.78
C LEU A 112 -6.22 -13.00 -0.30
N GLU A 113 -6.01 -14.04 0.49
CA GLU A 113 -5.81 -13.94 1.94
C GLU A 113 -4.82 -15.02 2.38
N VAL A 114 -3.65 -14.61 2.86
CA VAL A 114 -2.58 -15.53 3.26
C VAL A 114 -2.26 -15.35 4.73
N LYS A 115 -2.44 -16.39 5.53
CA LYS A 115 -2.18 -16.34 6.97
C LYS A 115 -0.72 -15.95 7.27
N GLY A 116 -0.54 -14.98 8.16
CA GLY A 116 0.77 -14.50 8.59
C GLY A 116 1.35 -13.37 7.74
N PHE A 117 0.67 -12.96 6.65
CA PHE A 117 1.08 -11.87 5.78
C PHE A 117 -0.06 -10.85 5.64
N GLU A 118 0.28 -9.59 5.46
CA GLU A 118 -0.70 -8.53 5.24
C GLU A 118 -1.13 -8.49 3.76
N ALA A 119 -2.22 -7.79 3.45
CA ALA A 119 -2.72 -7.65 2.09
C ALA A 119 -1.68 -7.00 1.16
N ASP A 120 -0.89 -6.04 1.68
CA ASP A 120 0.18 -5.39 0.95
C ASP A 120 1.32 -6.35 0.55
N ASP A 121 1.69 -7.30 1.42
CA ASP A 121 2.68 -8.34 1.12
C ASP A 121 2.18 -9.27 -0.01
N VAL A 122 0.90 -9.66 0.05
CA VAL A 122 0.27 -10.48 -0.98
C VAL A 122 0.21 -9.74 -2.31
N ILE A 123 -0.24 -8.50 -2.30
CA ILE A 123 -0.29 -7.65 -3.51
C ILE A 123 1.12 -7.41 -4.05
N GLY A 124 2.08 -7.08 -3.21
CA GLY A 124 3.47 -6.85 -3.61
C GLY A 124 4.08 -8.07 -4.30
N THR A 125 3.85 -9.26 -3.72
CA THR A 125 4.32 -10.52 -4.31
C THR A 125 3.71 -10.77 -5.69
N LEU A 126 2.38 -10.65 -5.81
CA LEU A 126 1.69 -10.89 -7.08
C LEU A 126 1.98 -9.80 -8.11
N ALA A 127 2.16 -8.56 -7.68
CA ALA A 127 2.51 -7.46 -8.57
C ALA A 127 3.86 -7.70 -9.24
N LEU A 128 4.88 -8.11 -8.48
CA LEU A 128 6.19 -8.40 -9.06
C LEU A 128 6.17 -9.67 -9.92
N LYS A 129 5.53 -10.74 -9.49
CA LYS A 129 5.36 -11.95 -10.30
C LYS A 129 4.63 -11.64 -11.63
N GLY A 130 3.53 -10.89 -11.59
CA GLY A 130 2.80 -10.49 -12.78
C GLY A 130 3.63 -9.64 -13.74
N ALA A 131 4.42 -8.70 -13.19
CA ALA A 131 5.33 -7.88 -13.96
C ALA A 131 6.43 -8.69 -14.65
N ASP A 132 7.00 -9.68 -13.95
CA ASP A 132 8.01 -10.59 -14.47
C ASP A 132 7.45 -11.51 -15.59
N GLU A 133 6.13 -11.78 -15.54
CA GLU A 133 5.40 -12.49 -16.62
C GLU A 133 4.97 -11.57 -17.78
N GLY A 134 5.34 -10.29 -17.75
CA GLY A 134 5.07 -9.31 -18.80
C GLY A 134 3.68 -8.68 -18.74
N LEU A 135 3.03 -8.69 -17.57
CA LEU A 135 1.78 -7.95 -17.34
C LEU A 135 2.07 -6.50 -16.96
N GLU A 136 1.14 -5.61 -17.30
CA GLU A 136 1.04 -4.29 -16.66
C GLU A 136 0.17 -4.43 -15.41
N VAL A 137 0.74 -4.13 -14.26
CA VAL A 137 0.08 -4.32 -12.96
C VAL A 137 -0.39 -3.00 -12.39
N HIS A 138 -1.65 -2.96 -11.97
CA HIS A 138 -2.30 -1.83 -11.33
C HIS A 138 -2.66 -2.18 -9.88
N MET A 139 -1.95 -1.61 -8.92
CA MET A 139 -2.23 -1.76 -7.48
C MET A 139 -3.23 -0.68 -7.06
N ILE A 140 -4.46 -1.09 -6.77
CA ILE A 140 -5.56 -0.16 -6.44
C ILE A 140 -5.64 0.03 -4.93
N THR A 141 -5.01 1.10 -4.45
CA THR A 141 -4.95 1.41 -3.02
C THR A 141 -4.69 2.90 -2.79
N PRO A 142 -5.27 3.52 -1.75
CA PRO A 142 -4.89 4.86 -1.29
C PRO A 142 -3.61 4.87 -0.43
N ASP A 143 -3.10 3.70 -0.02
CA ASP A 143 -1.97 3.59 0.90
C ASP A 143 -0.66 3.98 0.21
N LYS A 144 0.04 4.95 0.82
CA LYS A 144 1.32 5.49 0.31
C LYS A 144 2.45 4.46 0.27
N ASP A 145 2.39 3.45 1.13
CA ASP A 145 3.49 2.50 1.30
C ASP A 145 3.70 1.61 0.07
N TYR A 146 2.65 1.43 -0.73
CA TYR A 146 2.74 0.75 -2.03
C TYR A 146 3.62 1.48 -3.06
N ALA A 147 3.96 2.74 -2.84
CA ALA A 147 4.87 3.48 -3.73
C ALA A 147 6.25 2.82 -3.85
N GLN A 148 6.69 2.05 -2.84
CA GLN A 148 7.93 1.28 -2.85
C GLN A 148 7.95 0.15 -3.89
N LEU A 149 6.78 -0.29 -4.36
CA LEU A 149 6.65 -1.38 -5.34
C LEU A 149 6.58 -0.86 -6.78
N VAL A 150 6.44 0.45 -6.97
CA VAL A 150 6.23 1.05 -8.29
C VAL A 150 7.46 0.87 -9.17
N ARG A 151 7.23 0.35 -10.38
CA ARG A 151 8.21 0.08 -11.45
C ARG A 151 7.60 0.44 -12.80
N PRO A 152 8.34 0.40 -13.91
CA PRO A 152 7.79 0.77 -15.23
C PRO A 152 6.48 0.07 -15.60
N ASN A 153 6.30 -1.18 -15.19
CA ASN A 153 5.10 -1.99 -15.45
C ASN A 153 4.32 -2.37 -14.16
N VAL A 154 4.60 -1.73 -13.03
CA VAL A 154 3.84 -1.85 -11.76
C VAL A 154 3.45 -0.46 -11.32
N LEU A 155 2.18 -0.13 -11.45
CA LEU A 155 1.64 1.20 -11.21
C LEU A 155 0.81 1.21 -9.93
N MET A 156 0.93 2.28 -9.16
CA MET A 156 0.05 2.54 -8.03
C MET A 156 -1.12 3.41 -8.49
N CYS A 157 -2.34 2.94 -8.26
CA CYS A 157 -3.55 3.62 -8.69
C CYS A 157 -4.38 4.01 -7.47
N ARG A 158 -4.52 5.32 -7.25
CA ARG A 158 -5.24 5.87 -6.09
C ARG A 158 -6.61 6.38 -6.53
N PRO A 159 -7.70 5.85 -5.94
CA PRO A 159 -9.02 6.40 -6.21
C PRO A 159 -9.09 7.88 -5.81
N GLY A 160 -9.45 8.75 -6.75
CA GLY A 160 -9.59 10.20 -6.52
C GLY A 160 -10.86 10.58 -5.77
N ASN A 161 -11.08 11.88 -5.58
CA ASN A 161 -12.23 12.41 -4.84
C ASN A 161 -13.55 12.37 -5.63
N GLY A 162 -13.53 12.00 -6.91
CA GLY A 162 -14.70 11.84 -7.77
C GLY A 162 -14.97 10.37 -8.09
N ALA A 163 -16.21 10.02 -8.39
CA ALA A 163 -16.65 8.63 -8.64
C ALA A 163 -15.95 7.94 -9.83
N SER A 164 -15.20 8.68 -10.64
CA SER A 164 -14.56 8.18 -11.87
C SER A 164 -13.12 8.65 -12.08
N THR A 165 -12.47 9.20 -11.05
CA THR A 165 -11.08 9.65 -11.17
C THR A 165 -10.13 8.68 -10.50
N MET A 166 -9.09 8.29 -11.22
CA MET A 166 -7.98 7.47 -10.72
C MET A 166 -6.69 8.25 -10.92
N GLU A 167 -5.93 8.48 -9.84
CA GLU A 167 -4.57 9.01 -9.93
C GLU A 167 -3.64 7.83 -10.16
N ILE A 168 -2.97 7.80 -11.30
CA ILE A 168 -2.00 6.75 -11.64
C ILE A 168 -0.60 7.27 -11.37
N LEU A 169 0.15 6.56 -10.55
CA LEU A 169 1.52 6.89 -10.17
C LEU A 169 2.46 5.82 -10.71
N GLY A 170 3.22 6.18 -11.74
CA GLY A 170 4.38 5.44 -12.21
C GLY A 170 5.66 5.90 -11.52
N PRO A 171 6.83 5.39 -11.92
CA PRO A 171 8.11 5.74 -11.28
C PRO A 171 8.39 7.25 -11.27
N LYS A 172 8.07 7.94 -12.36
CA LYS A 172 8.29 9.38 -12.47
C LYS A 172 7.44 10.15 -11.46
N GLU A 173 6.15 9.86 -11.41
CA GLU A 173 5.19 10.53 -10.53
C GLU A 173 5.52 10.28 -9.05
N VAL A 174 5.97 9.06 -8.71
CA VAL A 174 6.45 8.72 -7.37
C VAL A 174 7.70 9.52 -7.02
N CYS A 175 8.71 9.54 -7.90
CA CYS A 175 9.94 10.29 -7.65
C CYS A 175 9.69 11.79 -7.50
N GLU A 176 8.87 12.38 -8.37
CA GLU A 176 8.49 13.80 -8.27
C GLU A 176 7.72 14.10 -6.98
N LYS A 177 6.77 13.24 -6.61
CA LYS A 177 5.92 13.41 -5.42
C LYS A 177 6.72 13.37 -4.12
N TYR A 178 7.65 12.44 -4.01
CA TYR A 178 8.44 12.24 -2.79
C TYR A 178 9.81 12.94 -2.82
N GLY A 179 10.20 13.56 -3.94
CA GLY A 179 11.49 14.25 -4.06
C GLY A 179 12.69 13.30 -3.96
N ILE A 180 12.58 12.11 -4.52
CA ILE A 180 13.58 11.03 -4.53
C ILE A 180 14.05 10.73 -5.97
N GLU A 181 15.18 10.05 -6.12
CA GLU A 181 15.77 9.76 -7.43
C GLU A 181 15.21 8.47 -8.07
N ASN A 182 14.83 7.51 -7.24
CA ASN A 182 14.24 6.25 -7.66
C ASN A 182 13.24 5.72 -6.62
N THR A 183 12.35 4.82 -7.02
CA THR A 183 11.27 4.30 -6.18
C THR A 183 11.75 3.38 -5.05
N ASP A 184 12.94 2.77 -5.19
CA ASP A 184 13.52 1.93 -4.12
C ASP A 184 13.81 2.75 -2.86
N GLN A 185 14.03 4.06 -3.01
CA GLN A 185 14.29 4.99 -1.90
C GLN A 185 13.04 5.26 -1.02
N VAL A 186 11.85 4.88 -1.47
CA VAL A 186 10.62 5.00 -0.66
C VAL A 186 10.75 4.22 0.64
N ILE A 187 11.32 3.01 0.59
CA ILE A 187 11.51 2.17 1.78
C ILE A 187 12.42 2.89 2.79
N ASP A 188 13.51 3.48 2.31
CA ASP A 188 14.47 4.20 3.16
C ASP A 188 13.86 5.46 3.77
N MET A 189 13.07 6.19 2.98
CA MET A 189 12.34 7.36 3.46
C MET A 189 11.35 6.98 4.58
N LEU A 190 10.54 5.93 4.36
CA LEU A 190 9.59 5.43 5.34
C LEU A 190 10.29 4.88 6.60
N GLY A 191 11.38 4.13 6.44
CA GLY A 191 12.16 3.60 7.55
C GLY A 191 12.79 4.68 8.43
N LEU A 192 13.24 5.80 7.83
CA LEU A 192 13.74 6.96 8.58
C LEU A 192 12.64 7.75 9.26
N MET A 193 11.54 7.99 8.57
CA MET A 193 10.43 8.79 9.05
C MET A 193 9.61 8.05 10.11
N GLY A 194 9.52 6.73 10.00
CA GLY A 194 8.58 5.91 10.73
C GLY A 194 7.14 6.10 10.28
N ASP A 195 6.23 5.40 10.93
CA ASP A 195 4.79 5.57 10.71
C ASP A 195 4.03 5.48 12.04
N THR A 196 3.42 6.61 12.44
CA THR A 196 2.67 6.70 13.69
C THR A 196 1.41 5.82 13.65
N ALA A 197 0.77 5.66 12.49
CA ALA A 197 -0.45 4.85 12.37
C ALA A 197 -0.16 3.37 12.57
N ASP A 198 1.04 2.92 12.20
CA ASP A 198 1.50 1.54 12.34
C ASP A 198 2.43 1.33 13.54
N ASN A 199 2.64 2.39 14.31
CA ASN A 199 3.56 2.40 15.45
C ASN A 199 5.01 2.03 15.06
N VAL A 200 5.43 2.45 13.86
CA VAL A 200 6.82 2.28 13.41
C VAL A 200 7.65 3.46 13.90
N PRO A 201 8.70 3.23 14.71
CA PRO A 201 9.36 4.32 15.44
C PRO A 201 10.18 5.28 14.57
N GLY A 202 10.80 4.81 13.49
CA GLY A 202 11.70 5.61 12.68
C GLY A 202 12.93 6.12 13.41
N CYS A 203 13.55 7.19 12.90
CA CYS A 203 14.61 7.92 13.59
C CYS A 203 14.00 9.10 14.37
N PRO A 204 14.20 9.22 15.69
CA PRO A 204 13.58 10.26 16.52
C PRO A 204 13.82 11.68 16.00
N GLY A 205 12.73 12.38 15.69
CA GLY A 205 12.75 13.76 15.17
C GLY A 205 13.21 13.90 13.72
N VAL A 206 13.23 12.81 12.96
CA VAL A 206 13.35 12.82 11.50
C VAL A 206 11.97 12.68 10.90
N GLY A 207 11.46 13.77 10.36
CA GLY A 207 10.23 13.76 9.56
C GLY A 207 10.55 13.72 8.06
N GLU A 208 9.50 13.72 7.24
CA GLU A 208 9.57 13.56 5.77
C GLU A 208 10.65 14.41 5.11
N LYS A 209 10.66 15.73 5.35
CA LYS A 209 11.66 16.65 4.74
C LYS A 209 13.10 16.30 5.10
N THR A 210 13.33 15.84 6.33
CA THR A 210 14.68 15.45 6.77
C THR A 210 15.05 14.09 6.19
N ALA A 211 14.11 13.14 6.14
CA ALA A 211 14.31 11.84 5.51
C ALA A 211 14.67 11.99 4.04
N ILE A 212 13.90 12.75 3.26
CA ILE A 212 14.19 13.05 1.85
C ILE A 212 15.60 13.61 1.69
N LYS A 213 15.97 14.62 2.51
CA LYS A 213 17.31 15.22 2.44
C LYS A 213 18.44 14.21 2.72
N LEU A 214 18.25 13.33 3.70
CA LEU A 214 19.22 12.30 4.02
C LEU A 214 19.33 11.27 2.90
N ILE A 215 18.22 10.84 2.33
CA ILE A 215 18.23 9.89 1.22
C ILE A 215 18.82 10.51 -0.04
N SER A 216 18.53 11.77 -0.35
CA SER A 216 19.19 12.48 -1.48
C SER A 216 20.70 12.62 -1.29
N GLN A 217 21.19 12.74 -0.03
CA GLN A 217 22.62 12.86 0.25
C GLN A 217 23.36 11.51 0.23
N PHE A 218 22.73 10.46 0.77
CA PHE A 218 23.40 9.17 1.03
C PHE A 218 22.92 8.04 0.12
N GLY A 219 21.79 8.21 -0.57
CA GLY A 219 21.19 7.22 -1.44
C GLY A 219 20.33 6.17 -0.69
N SER A 220 20.79 5.69 0.46
CA SER A 220 20.10 4.69 1.28
C SER A 220 20.38 4.86 2.78
N ILE A 221 19.60 4.19 3.62
CA ILE A 221 19.84 4.08 5.08
C ILE A 221 21.19 3.43 5.33
N GLU A 222 21.53 2.35 4.65
CA GLU A 222 22.78 1.61 4.83
C GLU A 222 23.99 2.52 4.63
N ASN A 223 24.04 3.20 3.50
CA ASN A 223 25.11 4.15 3.18
C ASN A 223 25.19 5.30 4.21
N MET A 224 24.04 5.79 4.67
CA MET A 224 24.00 6.83 5.70
C MET A 224 24.59 6.32 7.03
N LEU A 225 24.24 5.11 7.44
CA LEU A 225 24.70 4.51 8.69
C LEU A 225 26.21 4.19 8.68
N GLU A 226 26.77 3.87 7.50
CA GLU A 226 28.21 3.69 7.31
C GLU A 226 28.97 5.03 7.30
N ARG A 227 28.32 6.12 6.97
CA ARG A 227 28.91 7.45 6.76
C ARG A 227 28.38 8.49 7.76
N THR A 228 28.07 8.09 9.00
CA THR A 228 27.56 8.99 10.06
C THR A 228 28.52 10.14 10.39
N ASN A 229 29.82 9.97 10.13
CA ASN A 229 30.84 11.02 10.29
C ASN A 229 30.56 12.27 9.41
N GLU A 230 29.79 12.14 8.34
CA GLU A 230 29.38 13.24 7.47
C GLU A 230 28.17 14.02 8.02
N LEU A 231 27.45 13.44 8.96
CA LEU A 231 26.37 14.10 9.68
C LEU A 231 26.91 15.06 10.75
N LYS A 232 26.13 16.06 11.11
CA LYS A 232 26.55 17.10 12.06
C LYS A 232 25.53 17.32 13.17
N GLY A 233 26.02 17.77 14.31
CA GLY A 233 25.19 18.25 15.42
C GLY A 233 24.23 17.22 16.00
N ALA A 234 23.02 17.66 16.31
CA ALA A 234 22.00 16.82 16.95
C ALA A 234 21.53 15.66 16.04
N LEU A 235 21.54 15.86 14.72
CA LEU A 235 21.12 14.83 13.77
C LEU A 235 22.09 13.65 13.78
N LYS A 236 23.41 13.92 13.78
CA LYS A 236 24.44 12.88 13.89
C LYS A 236 24.21 12.02 15.13
N ARG A 237 24.11 12.67 16.30
CA ARG A 237 23.88 11.98 17.56
C ARG A 237 22.61 11.10 17.50
N LYS A 238 21.48 11.64 17.01
CA LYS A 238 20.22 10.90 16.91
C LYS A 238 20.33 9.68 16.02
N VAL A 239 21.01 9.78 14.88
CA VAL A 239 21.23 8.65 13.97
C VAL A 239 22.11 7.60 14.64
N GLU A 240 23.25 8.01 15.23
CA GLU A 240 24.19 7.10 15.87
C GLU A 240 23.59 6.39 17.10
N GLU A 241 22.78 7.07 17.91
CA GLU A 241 22.10 6.50 19.08
C GLU A 241 20.94 5.56 18.69
N ASN A 242 20.42 5.62 17.46
CA ASN A 242 19.22 4.88 17.05
C ASN A 242 19.43 3.99 15.81
N MET A 243 20.66 3.58 15.52
CA MET A 243 20.99 2.81 14.30
C MET A 243 20.16 1.52 14.17
N GLU A 244 20.04 0.75 15.25
CA GLU A 244 19.27 -0.49 15.26
C GLU A 244 17.77 -0.23 15.11
N GLN A 245 17.24 0.81 15.74
CA GLN A 245 15.85 1.22 15.59
C GLN A 245 15.52 1.65 14.16
N ILE A 246 16.44 2.33 13.47
CA ILE A 246 16.29 2.74 12.08
C ILE A 246 16.26 1.51 11.16
N ARG A 247 17.18 0.55 11.36
CA ARG A 247 17.16 -0.73 10.61
C ARG A 247 15.88 -1.52 10.85
N PHE A 248 15.45 -1.57 12.10
CA PHE A 248 14.22 -2.27 12.47
C PHE A 248 12.97 -1.59 11.88
N SER A 249 12.93 -0.26 11.86
CA SER A 249 11.87 0.50 11.21
C SER A 249 11.83 0.23 9.70
N LYS A 250 12.99 0.19 9.03
CA LYS A 250 13.08 -0.21 7.62
C LYS A 250 12.49 -1.61 7.40
N PHE A 251 12.82 -2.59 8.26
CA PHE A 251 12.24 -3.93 8.20
C PHE A 251 10.70 -3.90 8.31
N LEU A 252 10.14 -3.13 9.25
CA LEU A 252 8.70 -3.07 9.47
C LEU A 252 7.93 -2.44 8.30
N VAL A 253 8.49 -1.41 7.64
CA VAL A 253 7.82 -0.74 6.50
C VAL A 253 8.07 -1.44 5.17
N THR A 254 8.96 -2.41 5.11
CA THR A 254 9.25 -3.14 3.87
C THR A 254 8.14 -4.13 3.57
N ILE A 255 7.48 -3.97 2.43
CA ILE A 255 6.50 -4.92 1.92
C ILE A 255 7.24 -6.17 1.44
N LYS A 256 6.82 -7.35 1.92
CA LYS A 256 7.36 -8.63 1.46
C LYS A 256 6.85 -8.97 0.06
N THR A 257 7.75 -9.49 -0.76
CA THR A 257 7.45 -9.84 -2.16
C THR A 257 7.72 -11.31 -2.47
N ASP A 258 7.78 -12.13 -1.42
CA ASP A 258 8.08 -13.57 -1.47
C ASP A 258 7.05 -14.41 -0.71
N VAL A 259 5.79 -13.91 -0.60
CA VAL A 259 4.69 -14.63 0.03
C VAL A 259 4.42 -15.95 -0.70
N PRO A 260 4.20 -17.06 0.00
CA PRO A 260 3.90 -18.35 -0.62
C PRO A 260 2.46 -18.38 -1.16
N ILE A 261 2.26 -17.83 -2.35
CA ILE A 261 0.99 -17.71 -3.06
C ILE A 261 1.14 -18.06 -4.53
#